data_494aa2b7e1987907b3fb9ed568b8957e
#
_entry.id   494aa2b7e1987907b3fb9ed568b8957e
#
_cell.length_a   1.000
_cell.length_b   1.000
_cell.length_c   1.000
_cell.angle_alpha   90.00
_cell.angle_beta   90.00
_cell.angle_gamma   90.00
#
_symmetry.space_group_name_H-M   'P 1'
#
loop_
_entity.id
_entity.type
_entity.pdbx_description
1 polymer ?
#
loop_
_entity_poly.entity_id
_entity_poly.type
_entity_poly.pdbx_seq_one_letter_code
_entity_poly.pdbx_strand_id
1 'polypeptide(L)'
;MIHFFDQPVSHIALPERFTYPFNYTPHPLCVLAAEEVKAYISTKKEWLEELTLGKMFGVLIVQTQEEGSSSIGYLAAFSGNLAGKNLHPYFVPPVYDLLQPQGFFKIEEEQISAINVRISALEVNPHYLHLKEKLDRETEQTRLALIQAKEELKTAKKERELRRKSSPALSKEEQDALVRESQYQKAEFKRLERGWKERIKTLEEEVITFETEIEKLKNERKQRSAALQQKLFEQFRMLNAKGEIKDLCTIFEQTVHKIPPAGAGECALPKLLQYAYLHQLKPLAMAEFWWGNSPKTEVRHHGYYYPSCKGKCEPILQHMLQGLEVDGNPLSPQAHRKEELEIVFEDEWLVVVNKPSGMLSVPGKEEETDSVYHRVKAKYPEATGPMIVHRLDMATSGLLLVAKTKEVHQHLQEQFINRSIKKRYVALLDRNGLNQQLEETGTINLPLCLNPLDRPRQMVSEEYGKPAVTEYRILNYSDKYIHIAFYPLTGRTHQLRVHAAHHQGLNCPILGDELYGKKADRLYLHAEYIEFRHPVYGDIICIQKEAEF
;
A
#
# COMPACT_ATOMS: atom_id res chain seq x y z
N MET A 1 -3.05 -31.62 15.32
CA MET A 1 -2.22 -31.18 14.17
C MET A 1 -0.84 -30.70 14.63
N ILE A 2 -0.31 -31.25 15.67
CA ILE A 2 1.08 -31.03 16.08
C ILE A 2 1.95 -31.92 15.21
N HIS A 3 2.99 -31.36 14.61
CA HIS A 3 4.03 -32.09 13.91
C HIS A 3 5.26 -32.19 14.83
N PHE A 4 5.91 -33.32 14.82
CA PHE A 4 7.18 -33.52 15.49
C PHE A 4 8.29 -33.57 14.44
N PHE A 5 9.47 -33.07 14.80
CA PHE A 5 10.60 -33.01 13.87
C PHE A 5 11.09 -34.39 13.46
N ASP A 6 11.40 -34.54 12.17
CA ASP A 6 11.97 -35.78 11.62
C ASP A 6 13.36 -36.07 12.21
N GLN A 7 14.08 -35.04 12.68
CA GLN A 7 15.40 -35.14 13.28
C GLN A 7 15.39 -34.70 14.75
N PRO A 8 16.27 -35.27 15.63
CA PRO A 8 16.39 -34.84 17.02
C PRO A 8 16.79 -33.36 17.12
N VAL A 9 16.01 -32.54 17.83
CA VAL A 9 16.24 -31.10 18.02
C VAL A 9 16.75 -30.73 19.42
N SER A 10 17.07 -31.70 20.26
CA SER A 10 17.53 -31.49 21.64
C SER A 10 18.82 -30.69 21.77
N HIS A 11 19.62 -30.61 20.70
CA HIS A 11 20.87 -29.84 20.66
C HIS A 11 20.64 -28.34 20.39
N ILE A 12 19.42 -27.94 20.02
CA ILE A 12 19.07 -26.54 19.75
C ILE A 12 18.49 -25.94 21.04
N ALA A 13 19.11 -24.86 21.52
CA ALA A 13 18.62 -24.15 22.70
C ALA A 13 17.23 -23.57 22.44
N LEU A 14 16.32 -23.68 23.39
CA LEU A 14 15.00 -23.09 23.30
C LEU A 14 15.08 -21.58 23.49
N PRO A 15 14.22 -20.78 22.81
CA PRO A 15 14.17 -19.36 23.04
C PRO A 15 13.58 -19.06 24.44
N GLU A 16 14.15 -18.07 25.12
CA GLU A 16 13.68 -17.63 26.44
C GLU A 16 12.35 -16.87 26.34
N ARG A 17 12.14 -16.15 25.23
CA ARG A 17 10.96 -15.35 24.96
C ARG A 17 10.38 -15.66 23.60
N PHE A 18 9.11 -15.35 23.42
CA PHE A 18 8.44 -15.50 22.12
C PHE A 18 8.97 -14.49 21.11
N THR A 19 9.17 -14.92 19.88
CA THR A 19 9.63 -14.09 18.77
C THR A 19 8.78 -12.83 18.60
N TYR A 20 9.39 -11.63 18.49
CA TYR A 20 8.69 -10.41 18.13
C TYR A 20 8.24 -10.45 16.66
N PRO A 21 6.91 -10.50 16.34
CA PRO A 21 6.45 -10.89 15.00
C PRO A 21 6.76 -9.89 13.88
N PHE A 22 7.01 -8.62 14.23
CA PHE A 22 7.12 -7.54 13.25
C PHE A 22 8.55 -7.20 12.84
N ASN A 23 9.53 -7.84 13.46
CA ASN A 23 10.93 -7.74 13.11
C ASN A 23 11.74 -8.80 13.85
N TYR A 24 12.20 -9.83 13.16
CA TYR A 24 12.92 -10.95 13.76
C TYR A 24 13.89 -11.60 12.78
N THR A 25 14.83 -12.36 13.34
CA THR A 25 15.57 -13.42 12.63
C THR A 25 14.94 -14.75 13.02
N PRO A 26 14.57 -15.62 12.07
CA PRO A 26 13.95 -16.90 12.39
C PRO A 26 14.82 -17.74 13.33
N HIS A 27 14.21 -18.25 14.40
CA HIS A 27 14.87 -19.20 15.28
C HIS A 27 15.25 -20.49 14.52
N PRO A 28 16.39 -21.18 14.80
CA PRO A 28 16.80 -22.41 14.10
C PRO A 28 15.70 -23.47 14.04
N LEU A 29 14.93 -23.67 15.12
CA LEU A 29 13.76 -24.57 15.11
C LEU A 29 12.70 -24.16 14.10
N CYS A 30 12.45 -22.85 13.94
CA CYS A 30 11.49 -22.37 12.94
C CYS A 30 12.01 -22.59 11.51
N VAL A 31 13.32 -22.49 11.30
CA VAL A 31 13.94 -22.79 10.00
C VAL A 31 13.74 -24.26 9.66
N LEU A 32 14.02 -25.19 10.58
CA LEU A 32 13.80 -26.63 10.39
C LEU A 32 12.33 -26.94 10.10
N ALA A 33 11.41 -26.43 10.91
CA ALA A 33 9.97 -26.62 10.70
C ALA A 33 9.52 -26.06 9.33
N ALA A 34 10.05 -24.90 8.92
CA ALA A 34 9.73 -24.31 7.62
C ALA A 34 10.25 -25.19 6.46
N GLU A 35 11.43 -25.80 6.57
CA GLU A 35 11.95 -26.71 5.54
C GLU A 35 11.08 -27.99 5.41
N GLU A 36 10.60 -28.56 6.52
CA GLU A 36 9.66 -29.69 6.48
C GLU A 36 8.31 -29.28 5.84
N VAL A 37 7.78 -28.09 6.16
CA VAL A 37 6.57 -27.56 5.51
C VAL A 37 6.81 -27.34 4.03
N LYS A 38 7.94 -26.77 3.60
CA LYS A 38 8.32 -26.59 2.19
C LYS A 38 8.41 -27.93 1.46
N ALA A 39 9.01 -28.93 2.08
CA ALA A 39 9.07 -30.28 1.53
C ALA A 39 7.65 -30.85 1.33
N TYR A 40 6.78 -30.73 2.34
CA TYR A 40 5.39 -31.16 2.22
C TYR A 40 4.64 -30.43 1.08
N ILE A 41 4.73 -29.10 1.00
CA ILE A 41 4.10 -28.29 -0.06
C ILE A 41 4.56 -28.75 -1.43
N SER A 42 5.86 -29.03 -1.61
CA SER A 42 6.46 -29.47 -2.87
C SER A 42 5.90 -30.81 -3.38
N THR A 43 5.34 -31.64 -2.49
CA THR A 43 4.66 -32.90 -2.89
C THR A 43 3.28 -32.69 -3.48
N LYS A 44 2.66 -31.50 -3.31
CA LYS A 44 1.28 -31.19 -3.65
C LYS A 44 1.17 -30.59 -5.05
N LYS A 45 1.19 -31.44 -6.07
CA LYS A 45 1.10 -31.00 -7.47
C LYS A 45 -0.20 -30.27 -7.79
N GLU A 46 -1.30 -30.64 -7.13
CA GLU A 46 -2.64 -30.03 -7.27
C GLU A 46 -2.70 -28.58 -6.79
N TRP A 47 -1.70 -28.10 -6.03
CA TRP A 47 -1.63 -26.73 -5.54
C TRP A 47 -0.73 -25.83 -6.37
N LEU A 48 -0.02 -26.38 -7.37
CA LEU A 48 1.05 -25.71 -8.09
C LEU A 48 0.62 -24.40 -8.75
N GLU A 49 -0.56 -24.40 -9.37
CA GLU A 49 -1.09 -23.22 -10.07
C GLU A 49 -1.31 -22.04 -9.10
N GLU A 50 -1.99 -22.29 -7.98
CA GLU A 50 -2.25 -21.25 -6.97
C GLU A 50 -0.96 -20.85 -6.24
N LEU A 51 -0.09 -21.81 -5.94
CA LEU A 51 1.19 -21.55 -5.29
C LEU A 51 2.14 -20.73 -6.16
N THR A 52 2.04 -20.84 -7.49
CA THR A 52 2.80 -20.00 -8.42
C THR A 52 2.44 -18.52 -8.28
N LEU A 53 1.18 -18.20 -7.95
CA LEU A 53 0.74 -16.82 -7.71
C LEU A 53 1.34 -16.23 -6.41
N GLY A 54 1.80 -17.10 -5.53
CA GLY A 54 2.44 -16.73 -4.26
C GLY A 54 1.50 -16.75 -3.06
N LYS A 55 2.01 -17.30 -1.96
CA LYS A 55 1.27 -17.48 -0.70
C LYS A 55 2.18 -17.38 0.52
N MET A 56 1.68 -16.81 1.60
CA MET A 56 2.37 -16.78 2.89
C MET A 56 2.02 -18.04 3.69
N PHE A 57 3.04 -18.73 4.16
CA PHE A 57 2.96 -19.82 5.13
C PHE A 57 3.59 -19.41 6.44
N GLY A 58 3.18 -20.04 7.53
CA GLY A 58 3.75 -19.80 8.85
C GLY A 58 3.96 -21.10 9.61
N VAL A 59 4.96 -21.09 10.47
CA VAL A 59 5.25 -22.13 11.45
C VAL A 59 5.29 -21.54 12.85
N LEU A 60 4.83 -22.30 13.82
CA LEU A 60 4.87 -21.96 15.25
C LEU A 60 5.45 -23.13 16.03
N ILE A 61 6.59 -22.91 16.66
CA ILE A 61 7.17 -23.90 17.58
C ILE A 61 6.37 -23.88 18.87
N VAL A 62 5.96 -25.05 19.29
CA VAL A 62 5.15 -25.24 20.49
C VAL A 62 5.73 -26.32 21.41
N GLN A 63 5.48 -26.15 22.69
CA GLN A 63 5.77 -27.13 23.72
C GLN A 63 4.46 -27.73 24.23
N THR A 64 4.36 -29.07 24.24
CA THR A 64 3.22 -29.77 24.83
C THR A 64 3.33 -29.76 26.37
N GLN A 65 2.20 -29.66 27.05
CA GLN A 65 2.12 -29.73 28.50
C GLN A 65 1.49 -31.09 28.91
N GLU A 66 2.15 -32.18 28.62
CA GLU A 66 1.70 -33.49 29.10
C GLU A 66 2.34 -33.81 30.48
N GLU A 67 1.56 -34.42 31.40
CA GLU A 67 2.03 -34.81 32.70
C GLU A 67 3.22 -35.79 32.55
N GLY A 68 4.44 -35.31 32.89
CA GLY A 68 5.66 -36.11 32.96
C GLY A 68 6.59 -36.06 31.73
N SER A 69 6.18 -35.54 30.58
CA SER A 69 7.10 -35.30 29.45
C SER A 69 6.68 -34.08 28.63
N SER A 70 7.59 -33.16 28.43
CA SER A 70 7.40 -32.00 27.60
C SER A 70 8.06 -32.26 26.25
N SER A 71 7.25 -32.33 25.17
CA SER A 71 7.75 -32.55 23.82
C SER A 71 7.70 -31.23 23.00
N ILE A 72 8.72 -31.03 22.18
CA ILE A 72 8.79 -29.88 21.26
C ILE A 72 8.29 -30.34 19.90
N GLY A 73 7.31 -29.61 19.37
CA GLY A 73 6.77 -29.81 18.04
C GLY A 73 6.49 -28.47 17.35
N TYR A 74 5.90 -28.52 16.19
CA TYR A 74 5.48 -27.33 15.47
C TYR A 74 4.07 -27.44 14.91
N LEU A 75 3.46 -26.30 14.70
CA LEU A 75 2.21 -26.11 13.98
C LEU A 75 2.53 -25.41 12.65
N ALA A 76 1.73 -25.70 11.62
CA ALA A 76 1.84 -25.06 10.31
C ALA A 76 0.51 -24.42 9.90
N ALA A 77 0.56 -23.27 9.21
CA ALA A 77 -0.58 -22.57 8.66
C ALA A 77 -0.26 -21.89 7.33
N PHE A 78 -1.31 -21.52 6.61
CA PHE A 78 -1.23 -20.67 5.42
C PHE A 78 -2.21 -19.51 5.53
N SER A 79 -1.94 -18.41 4.80
CA SER A 79 -2.83 -17.24 4.78
C SER A 79 -4.01 -17.45 3.81
N GLY A 80 -5.22 -17.04 4.22
CA GLY A 80 -6.44 -17.16 3.43
C GLY A 80 -6.84 -18.61 3.19
N ASN A 81 -7.25 -18.96 1.96
CA ASN A 81 -7.56 -20.30 1.48
C ASN A 81 -6.44 -20.85 0.59
N LEU A 82 -6.42 -22.14 0.34
CA LEU A 82 -5.47 -22.83 -0.53
C LEU A 82 -6.21 -23.91 -1.33
N ALA A 83 -6.04 -23.91 -2.65
CA ALA A 83 -6.77 -24.77 -3.58
C ALA A 83 -8.31 -24.75 -3.36
N GLY A 84 -8.85 -23.52 -3.20
CA GLY A 84 -10.28 -23.31 -2.95
C GLY A 84 -10.79 -23.79 -1.58
N LYS A 85 -9.92 -24.23 -0.66
CA LYS A 85 -10.24 -24.72 0.68
C LYS A 85 -9.47 -23.98 1.75
N ASN A 86 -10.04 -23.85 2.94
CA ASN A 86 -9.39 -23.30 4.12
C ASN A 86 -9.03 -24.38 5.16
N LEU A 87 -9.40 -25.63 4.90
CA LEU A 87 -9.09 -26.80 5.73
C LEU A 87 -8.23 -27.79 4.94
N HIS A 88 -7.05 -28.09 5.47
CA HIS A 88 -6.16 -29.12 4.96
C HIS A 88 -5.54 -29.90 6.13
N PRO A 89 -5.39 -31.25 6.05
CA PRO A 89 -4.99 -32.08 7.19
C PRO A 89 -3.65 -31.73 7.82
N TYR A 90 -2.72 -31.14 7.07
CA TYR A 90 -1.39 -30.76 7.54
C TYR A 90 -1.38 -29.42 8.29
N PHE A 91 -2.33 -28.55 8.03
CA PHE A 91 -2.36 -27.19 8.55
C PHE A 91 -3.44 -26.99 9.60
N VAL A 92 -3.18 -26.11 10.57
CA VAL A 92 -4.20 -25.75 11.56
C VAL A 92 -5.43 -25.13 10.88
N PRO A 93 -6.63 -25.33 11.43
CA PRO A 93 -7.87 -24.78 10.87
C PRO A 93 -7.87 -23.25 10.93
N PRO A 94 -8.70 -22.57 10.11
CA PRO A 94 -8.95 -21.15 10.24
C PRO A 94 -9.60 -20.82 11.59
N VAL A 95 -9.46 -19.57 12.06
CA VAL A 95 -10.15 -19.08 13.27
C VAL A 95 -11.66 -19.17 13.11
N TYR A 96 -12.14 -18.86 11.91
CA TYR A 96 -13.52 -19.05 11.50
C TYR A 96 -13.57 -19.61 10.07
N ASP A 97 -14.40 -20.64 9.84
CA ASP A 97 -14.53 -21.27 8.53
C ASP A 97 -15.57 -20.53 7.66
N LEU A 98 -15.06 -19.68 6.75
CA LEU A 98 -15.85 -18.91 5.78
C LEU A 98 -16.50 -19.76 4.70
N LEU A 99 -15.95 -20.96 4.44
CA LEU A 99 -16.34 -21.80 3.31
C LEU A 99 -17.38 -22.85 3.68
N GLN A 100 -17.95 -22.78 4.89
CA GLN A 100 -19.04 -23.68 5.29
C GLN A 100 -20.23 -23.55 4.30
N PRO A 101 -20.65 -24.66 3.63
CA PRO A 101 -21.67 -24.59 2.56
C PRO A 101 -23.01 -24.02 3.01
N GLN A 102 -23.40 -24.27 4.28
CA GLN A 102 -24.63 -23.74 4.88
C GLN A 102 -24.40 -22.57 5.83
N GLY A 103 -23.17 -22.00 5.83
CA GLY A 103 -22.82 -20.84 6.64
C GLY A 103 -23.53 -19.57 6.15
N PHE A 104 -23.86 -18.70 7.10
CA PHE A 104 -24.53 -17.42 6.78
C PHE A 104 -23.76 -16.60 5.73
N PHE A 105 -22.44 -16.71 5.69
CA PHE A 105 -21.59 -15.99 4.75
C PHE A 105 -21.89 -16.42 3.31
N LYS A 106 -21.91 -17.72 3.03
CA LYS A 106 -22.20 -18.26 1.69
C LYS A 106 -23.63 -17.93 1.22
N ILE A 107 -24.60 -18.06 2.12
CA ILE A 107 -26.00 -17.72 1.81
C ILE A 107 -26.14 -16.24 1.44
N GLU A 108 -25.53 -15.33 2.20
CA GLU A 108 -25.62 -13.90 1.93
C GLU A 108 -24.78 -13.50 0.70
N GLU A 109 -23.62 -14.14 0.47
CA GLU A 109 -22.79 -13.94 -0.74
C GLU A 109 -23.57 -14.29 -2.01
N GLU A 110 -24.36 -15.38 -2.01
CA GLU A 110 -25.24 -15.77 -3.12
C GLU A 110 -26.32 -14.71 -3.37
N GLN A 111 -26.94 -14.16 -2.31
CA GLN A 111 -27.95 -13.11 -2.44
C GLN A 111 -27.34 -11.80 -2.99
N ILE A 112 -26.17 -11.41 -2.52
CA ILE A 112 -25.43 -10.25 -3.04
C ILE A 112 -25.05 -10.47 -4.52
N SER A 113 -24.64 -11.68 -4.88
CA SER A 113 -24.33 -12.05 -6.27
C SER A 113 -25.55 -11.97 -7.16
N ALA A 114 -26.72 -12.41 -6.69
CA ALA A 114 -27.98 -12.27 -7.42
C ALA A 114 -28.36 -10.80 -7.68
N ILE A 115 -28.12 -9.91 -6.70
CA ILE A 115 -28.32 -8.46 -6.88
C ILE A 115 -27.37 -7.93 -7.96
N ASN A 116 -26.09 -8.34 -7.97
CA ASN A 116 -25.13 -7.92 -9.01
C ASN A 116 -25.59 -8.36 -10.42
N VAL A 117 -26.05 -9.59 -10.57
CA VAL A 117 -26.61 -10.09 -11.84
C VAL A 117 -27.79 -9.23 -12.29
N ARG A 118 -28.70 -8.89 -11.36
CA ARG A 118 -29.87 -8.05 -11.67
C ARG A 118 -29.47 -6.63 -12.07
N ILE A 119 -28.50 -6.01 -11.39
CA ILE A 119 -27.95 -4.69 -11.77
C ILE A 119 -27.39 -4.75 -13.19
N SER A 120 -26.52 -5.73 -13.47
CA SER A 120 -25.91 -5.89 -14.80
C SER A 120 -26.96 -6.09 -15.88
N ALA A 121 -28.00 -6.89 -15.61
CA ALA A 121 -29.11 -7.10 -16.55
C ALA A 121 -29.89 -5.80 -16.86
N LEU A 122 -30.10 -4.95 -15.85
CA LEU A 122 -30.76 -3.65 -16.06
C LEU A 122 -29.88 -2.68 -16.83
N GLU A 123 -28.58 -2.60 -16.52
CA GLU A 123 -27.62 -1.72 -17.18
C GLU A 123 -27.43 -2.02 -18.68
N VAL A 124 -27.55 -3.30 -19.08
CA VAL A 124 -27.47 -3.74 -20.49
C VAL A 124 -28.84 -3.96 -21.13
N ASN A 125 -29.95 -3.59 -20.46
CA ASN A 125 -31.29 -3.77 -20.99
C ASN A 125 -31.47 -2.99 -22.31
N PRO A 126 -31.85 -3.66 -23.44
CA PRO A 126 -31.96 -2.99 -24.74
C PRO A 126 -32.95 -1.83 -24.75
N HIS A 127 -34.05 -1.95 -23.99
CA HIS A 127 -35.05 -0.89 -23.89
C HIS A 127 -34.48 0.34 -23.16
N TYR A 128 -33.79 0.14 -22.05
CA TYR A 128 -33.13 1.22 -21.30
C TYR A 128 -32.07 1.95 -22.15
N LEU A 129 -31.21 1.19 -22.84
CA LEU A 129 -30.19 1.77 -23.72
C LEU A 129 -30.83 2.57 -24.87
N HIS A 130 -31.91 2.05 -25.48
CA HIS A 130 -32.64 2.75 -26.51
C HIS A 130 -33.28 4.06 -26.01
N LEU A 131 -33.87 4.04 -24.81
CA LEU A 131 -34.44 5.24 -24.18
C LEU A 131 -33.37 6.31 -23.93
N LYS A 132 -32.18 5.94 -23.48
CA LYS A 132 -31.05 6.88 -23.30
C LYS A 132 -30.61 7.50 -24.62
N GLU A 133 -30.39 6.67 -25.64
CA GLU A 133 -30.03 7.16 -26.98
C GLU A 133 -31.10 8.08 -27.57
N LYS A 134 -32.37 7.77 -27.32
CA LYS A 134 -33.51 8.60 -27.78
C LYS A 134 -33.56 9.90 -27.01
N LEU A 135 -33.36 9.90 -25.70
CA LEU A 135 -33.32 11.09 -24.85
C LEU A 135 -32.19 12.03 -25.29
N ASP A 136 -30.98 11.51 -25.50
CA ASP A 136 -29.81 12.29 -25.95
C ASP A 136 -30.10 12.94 -27.33
N ARG A 137 -30.66 12.19 -28.25
CA ARG A 137 -31.02 12.65 -29.59
C ARG A 137 -32.08 13.75 -29.56
N GLU A 138 -33.19 13.51 -28.81
CA GLU A 138 -34.28 14.50 -28.68
C GLU A 138 -33.81 15.79 -27.96
N THR A 139 -32.91 15.65 -26.97
CA THR A 139 -32.32 16.78 -26.27
C THR A 139 -31.47 17.64 -27.22
N GLU A 140 -30.64 17.02 -28.05
CA GLU A 140 -29.82 17.75 -29.02
C GLU A 140 -30.67 18.37 -30.13
N GLN A 141 -31.70 17.68 -30.62
CA GLN A 141 -32.65 18.22 -31.57
C GLN A 141 -33.42 19.42 -31.00
N THR A 142 -33.85 19.33 -29.74
CA THR A 142 -34.49 20.44 -29.03
C THR A 142 -33.56 21.64 -28.93
N ARG A 143 -32.31 21.43 -28.57
CA ARG A 143 -31.29 22.49 -28.48
C ARG A 143 -31.13 23.24 -29.81
N LEU A 144 -31.00 22.48 -30.89
CA LEU A 144 -30.86 23.06 -32.25
C LEU A 144 -32.11 23.78 -32.70
N ALA A 145 -33.30 23.18 -32.52
CA ALA A 145 -34.58 23.81 -32.92
C ALA A 145 -34.87 25.13 -32.17
N LEU A 146 -34.56 25.15 -30.85
CA LEU A 146 -34.74 26.39 -30.07
C LEU A 146 -33.73 27.49 -30.44
N ILE A 147 -32.49 27.13 -30.80
CA ILE A 147 -31.51 28.10 -31.32
C ILE A 147 -32.01 28.69 -32.62
N GLN A 148 -32.44 27.87 -33.57
CA GLN A 148 -32.96 28.32 -34.87
C GLN A 148 -34.18 29.22 -34.67
N ALA A 149 -35.18 28.82 -33.90
CA ALA A 149 -36.38 29.61 -33.63
C ALA A 149 -36.09 30.96 -32.95
N LYS A 150 -35.07 31.02 -32.07
CA LYS A 150 -34.59 32.30 -31.47
C LYS A 150 -33.96 33.22 -32.50
N GLU A 151 -33.18 32.71 -33.45
CA GLU A 151 -32.58 33.51 -34.51
C GLU A 151 -33.65 34.01 -35.48
N GLU A 152 -34.67 33.19 -35.83
CA GLU A 152 -35.82 33.60 -36.64
C GLU A 152 -36.62 34.73 -35.96
N LEU A 153 -36.88 34.62 -34.63
CA LEU A 153 -37.52 35.69 -33.87
C LEU A 153 -36.72 37.00 -33.87
N LYS A 154 -35.41 36.89 -33.75
CA LYS A 154 -34.49 38.03 -33.75
C LYS A 154 -34.46 38.71 -35.12
N THR A 155 -34.42 37.93 -36.19
CA THR A 155 -34.47 38.41 -37.57
C THR A 155 -35.80 39.10 -37.85
N ALA A 156 -36.93 38.46 -37.55
CA ALA A 156 -38.25 39.04 -37.70
C ALA A 156 -38.47 40.34 -36.88
N LYS A 157 -37.86 40.43 -35.69
CA LYS A 157 -37.85 41.66 -34.89
C LYS A 157 -37.11 42.80 -35.65
N LYS A 158 -35.90 42.51 -36.18
CA LYS A 158 -35.12 43.49 -36.95
C LYS A 158 -35.86 43.95 -38.18
N GLU A 159 -36.53 43.07 -38.94
CA GLU A 159 -37.32 43.39 -40.10
C GLU A 159 -38.50 44.29 -39.74
N ARG A 160 -39.21 44.01 -38.63
CA ARG A 160 -40.29 44.90 -38.15
C ARG A 160 -39.78 46.29 -37.75
N GLU A 161 -38.60 46.36 -37.13
CA GLU A 161 -37.94 47.62 -36.78
C GLU A 161 -37.56 48.45 -38.07
N LEU A 162 -37.05 47.75 -39.10
CA LEU A 162 -36.77 48.40 -40.42
C LEU A 162 -38.02 48.88 -41.07
N ARG A 163 -39.11 48.10 -41.13
CA ARG A 163 -40.42 48.54 -41.70
C ARG A 163 -40.97 49.78 -40.97
N ARG A 164 -40.81 49.87 -39.63
CA ARG A 164 -41.18 51.08 -38.85
C ARG A 164 -40.34 52.31 -39.17
N LYS A 165 -39.06 52.12 -39.53
CA LYS A 165 -38.14 53.22 -39.85
C LYS A 165 -38.25 53.70 -41.29
N SER A 166 -38.59 52.84 -42.23
CA SER A 166 -38.65 53.11 -43.63
C SER A 166 -39.97 53.81 -44.12
N SER A 167 -41.02 53.85 -43.27
CA SER A 167 -42.29 54.49 -43.55
C SER A 167 -42.66 55.46 -42.41
N PRO A 168 -42.42 56.80 -42.62
CA PRO A 168 -42.61 57.75 -41.52
C PRO A 168 -44.09 58.08 -41.19
N ALA A 169 -45.06 57.50 -41.92
CA ALA A 169 -46.49 57.62 -41.63
C ALA A 169 -47.24 56.28 -41.81
N LEU A 170 -46.84 55.25 -40.96
CA LEU A 170 -47.64 54.03 -40.87
C LEU A 170 -49.04 54.33 -40.31
N SER A 171 -50.07 53.83 -41.00
CA SER A 171 -51.44 53.91 -40.50
C SER A 171 -51.59 53.16 -39.17
N LYS A 172 -52.60 53.51 -38.39
CA LYS A 172 -52.87 52.84 -37.12
C LYS A 172 -53.12 51.33 -37.31
N GLU A 173 -53.73 50.92 -38.38
CA GLU A 173 -54.01 49.51 -38.74
C GLU A 173 -52.71 48.75 -39.03
N GLU A 174 -51.72 49.36 -39.73
CA GLU A 174 -50.43 48.78 -40.02
C GLU A 174 -49.57 48.61 -38.73
N GLN A 175 -49.64 49.58 -37.82
CA GLN A 175 -48.97 49.48 -36.52
C GLN A 175 -49.56 48.33 -35.67
N ASP A 176 -50.88 48.21 -35.62
CA ASP A 176 -51.59 47.12 -34.93
C ASP A 176 -51.29 45.73 -35.55
N ALA A 177 -51.11 45.66 -36.88
CA ALA A 177 -50.72 44.45 -37.59
C ALA A 177 -49.31 44.00 -37.18
N LEU A 178 -48.34 44.92 -37.12
CA LEU A 178 -46.97 44.60 -36.66
C LEU A 178 -46.91 44.12 -35.17
N VAL A 179 -47.82 44.67 -34.36
CA VAL A 179 -47.94 44.21 -32.93
C VAL A 179 -48.52 42.80 -32.88
N ARG A 180 -49.60 42.51 -33.62
CA ARG A 180 -50.23 41.20 -33.73
C ARG A 180 -49.22 40.14 -34.25
N GLU A 181 -48.47 40.49 -35.31
CA GLU A 181 -47.37 39.59 -35.82
C GLU A 181 -46.34 39.23 -34.74
N SER A 182 -45.89 40.27 -34.00
CA SER A 182 -44.93 40.05 -32.89
C SER A 182 -45.49 39.18 -31.79
N GLN A 183 -46.77 39.38 -31.43
CA GLN A 183 -47.43 38.55 -30.41
C GLN A 183 -47.62 37.10 -30.87
N TYR A 184 -48.01 36.91 -32.11
CA TYR A 184 -48.17 35.59 -32.72
C TYR A 184 -46.85 34.80 -32.74
N GLN A 185 -45.77 35.41 -33.25
CA GLN A 185 -44.45 34.76 -33.32
C GLN A 185 -43.90 34.39 -31.94
N LYS A 186 -44.11 35.25 -30.95
CA LYS A 186 -43.74 34.93 -29.55
C LYS A 186 -44.59 33.79 -28.97
N ALA A 187 -45.88 33.75 -29.33
CA ALA A 187 -46.76 32.66 -28.87
C ALA A 187 -46.36 31.31 -29.51
N GLU A 188 -46.05 31.31 -30.81
CA GLU A 188 -45.54 30.12 -31.50
C GLU A 188 -44.23 29.63 -30.94
N PHE A 189 -43.27 30.51 -30.66
CA PHE A 189 -42.03 30.11 -29.98
C PHE A 189 -42.27 29.44 -28.61
N LYS A 190 -43.18 30.02 -27.81
CA LYS A 190 -43.56 29.43 -26.51
C LYS A 190 -44.25 28.08 -26.64
N ARG A 191 -45.08 27.88 -27.69
CA ARG A 191 -45.72 26.59 -27.99
C ARG A 191 -44.67 25.55 -28.37
N LEU A 192 -43.71 25.91 -29.22
CA LEU A 192 -42.59 25.05 -29.60
C LEU A 192 -41.76 24.65 -28.41
N GLU A 193 -41.35 25.59 -27.58
CA GLU A 193 -40.58 25.36 -26.35
C GLU A 193 -41.30 24.41 -25.38
N ARG A 194 -42.62 24.62 -25.18
CA ARG A 194 -43.44 23.78 -24.34
C ARG A 194 -43.52 22.34 -24.87
N GLY A 195 -43.80 22.19 -26.18
CA GLY A 195 -43.92 20.87 -26.80
C GLY A 195 -42.64 20.04 -26.71
N TRP A 196 -41.46 20.68 -26.93
CA TRP A 196 -40.18 20.01 -26.75
C TRP A 196 -39.91 19.64 -25.29
N LYS A 197 -40.21 20.52 -24.35
CA LYS A 197 -40.04 20.29 -22.93
C LYS A 197 -40.89 19.13 -22.42
N GLU A 198 -42.15 19.02 -22.88
CA GLU A 198 -43.03 17.89 -22.52
C GLU A 198 -42.50 16.58 -23.06
N ARG A 199 -41.98 16.52 -24.29
CA ARG A 199 -41.39 15.33 -24.90
C ARG A 199 -40.16 14.83 -24.13
N ILE A 200 -39.22 15.75 -23.83
CA ILE A 200 -38.02 15.43 -23.06
C ILE A 200 -38.42 14.93 -21.69
N LYS A 201 -39.31 15.61 -20.99
CA LYS A 201 -39.78 15.24 -19.66
C LYS A 201 -40.33 13.81 -19.61
N THR A 202 -41.14 13.42 -20.62
CA THR A 202 -41.68 12.04 -20.67
C THR A 202 -40.55 11.00 -20.80
N LEU A 203 -39.55 11.26 -21.65
CA LEU A 203 -38.41 10.37 -21.83
C LEU A 203 -37.51 10.32 -20.58
N GLU A 204 -37.30 11.48 -19.93
CA GLU A 204 -36.57 11.55 -18.66
C GLU A 204 -37.25 10.72 -17.57
N GLU A 205 -38.58 10.81 -17.45
CA GLU A 205 -39.36 10.03 -16.47
C GLU A 205 -39.22 8.51 -16.71
N GLU A 206 -39.22 8.07 -17.97
CA GLU A 206 -38.99 6.65 -18.31
C GLU A 206 -37.56 6.20 -17.98
N VAL A 207 -36.52 6.99 -18.31
CA VAL A 207 -35.11 6.70 -17.99
C VAL A 207 -34.88 6.70 -16.48
N ILE A 208 -35.41 7.69 -15.76
CA ILE A 208 -35.30 7.81 -14.28
C ILE A 208 -35.88 6.57 -13.58
N THR A 209 -36.90 5.94 -14.15
CA THR A 209 -37.46 4.70 -13.55
C THR A 209 -36.42 3.59 -13.49
N PHE A 210 -35.65 3.37 -14.57
CA PHE A 210 -34.54 2.40 -14.58
C PHE A 210 -33.40 2.82 -13.66
N GLU A 211 -32.98 4.07 -13.73
CA GLU A 211 -31.88 4.59 -12.92
C GLU A 211 -32.19 4.51 -11.42
N THR A 212 -33.42 4.79 -11.03
CA THR A 212 -33.88 4.68 -9.64
C THR A 212 -33.83 3.23 -9.14
N GLU A 213 -34.24 2.26 -10.00
CA GLU A 213 -34.17 0.84 -9.63
C GLU A 213 -32.72 0.36 -9.54
N ILE A 214 -31.86 0.74 -10.48
CA ILE A 214 -30.43 0.43 -10.46
C ILE A 214 -29.78 1.01 -9.19
N GLU A 215 -30.05 2.26 -8.85
CA GLU A 215 -29.51 2.93 -7.65
C GLU A 215 -30.01 2.25 -6.36
N LYS A 216 -31.29 1.91 -6.30
CA LYS A 216 -31.87 1.14 -5.18
C LYS A 216 -31.14 -0.19 -4.97
N LEU A 217 -30.94 -0.96 -6.04
CA LEU A 217 -30.21 -2.22 -5.98
C LEU A 217 -28.74 -2.04 -5.60
N LYS A 218 -28.07 -1.00 -6.10
CA LYS A 218 -26.69 -0.66 -5.71
C LYS A 218 -26.60 -0.31 -4.22
N ASN A 219 -27.56 0.42 -3.71
CA ASN A 219 -27.63 0.76 -2.28
C ASN A 219 -27.93 -0.47 -1.41
N GLU A 220 -28.87 -1.32 -1.83
CA GLU A 220 -29.15 -2.58 -1.13
C GLU A 220 -27.90 -3.48 -1.08
N ARG A 221 -27.24 -3.67 -2.22
CA ARG A 221 -25.97 -4.41 -2.30
C ARG A 221 -24.93 -3.87 -1.33
N LYS A 222 -24.74 -2.53 -1.32
CA LYS A 222 -23.77 -1.86 -0.43
C LYS A 222 -24.08 -2.12 1.04
N GLN A 223 -25.35 -1.98 1.43
CA GLN A 223 -25.79 -2.21 2.82
C GLN A 223 -25.62 -3.69 3.22
N ARG A 224 -26.03 -4.63 2.38
CA ARG A 224 -25.86 -6.06 2.64
C ARG A 224 -24.39 -6.44 2.74
N SER A 225 -23.54 -5.96 1.84
CA SER A 225 -22.10 -6.22 1.87
C SER A 225 -21.46 -5.69 3.15
N ALA A 226 -21.83 -4.50 3.59
CA ALA A 226 -21.32 -3.91 4.85
C ALA A 226 -21.80 -4.70 6.07
N ALA A 227 -23.08 -5.09 6.11
CA ALA A 227 -23.64 -5.89 7.20
C ALA A 227 -23.02 -7.30 7.25
N LEU A 228 -22.82 -7.94 6.08
CA LEU A 228 -22.13 -9.22 5.98
C LEU A 228 -20.71 -9.15 6.50
N GLN A 229 -19.97 -8.12 6.10
CA GLN A 229 -18.59 -7.90 6.55
C GLN A 229 -18.51 -7.67 8.06
N GLN A 230 -19.38 -6.85 8.62
CA GLN A 230 -19.43 -6.63 10.07
C GLN A 230 -19.74 -7.93 10.81
N LYS A 231 -20.81 -8.65 10.41
CA LYS A 231 -21.18 -9.93 11.01
C LYS A 231 -20.07 -10.97 10.93
N LEU A 232 -19.31 -10.95 9.82
CA LEU A 232 -18.14 -11.79 9.64
C LEU A 232 -17.05 -11.49 10.66
N PHE A 233 -16.69 -10.22 10.84
CA PHE A 233 -15.64 -9.80 11.78
C PHE A 233 -16.01 -10.13 13.24
N GLU A 234 -17.28 -10.15 13.60
CA GLU A 234 -17.78 -10.58 14.92
C GLU A 234 -17.57 -12.10 15.15
N GLN A 235 -17.46 -12.91 14.09
CA GLN A 235 -17.19 -14.35 14.22
C GLN A 235 -15.70 -14.66 14.45
N PHE A 236 -14.79 -13.76 14.07
CA PHE A 236 -13.38 -13.93 14.34
C PHE A 236 -13.06 -13.60 15.80
N ARG A 237 -13.27 -14.57 16.68
CA ARG A 237 -13.05 -14.46 18.12
C ARG A 237 -11.62 -14.84 18.47
N MET A 238 -10.76 -13.86 18.66
CA MET A 238 -9.32 -14.03 18.92
C MET A 238 -9.04 -14.25 20.40
N LEU A 239 -8.42 -15.38 20.73
CA LEU A 239 -8.01 -15.76 22.07
C LEU A 239 -6.58 -15.23 22.34
N ASN A 240 -6.34 -14.66 23.51
CA ASN A 240 -4.99 -14.30 23.96
C ASN A 240 -4.41 -15.35 24.92
N ALA A 241 -3.13 -15.20 25.28
CA ALA A 241 -2.45 -16.14 26.17
C ALA A 241 -2.97 -16.12 27.62
N LYS A 242 -3.78 -15.11 28.00
CA LYS A 242 -4.47 -15.05 29.32
C LYS A 242 -5.84 -15.74 29.29
N GLY A 243 -6.31 -16.22 28.15
CA GLY A 243 -7.63 -16.80 27.99
C GLY A 243 -8.75 -15.77 27.69
N GLU A 244 -8.43 -14.52 27.42
CA GLU A 244 -9.41 -13.49 27.08
C GLU A 244 -9.72 -13.53 25.59
N ILE A 245 -11.01 -13.34 25.23
CA ILE A 245 -11.49 -13.38 23.84
C ILE A 245 -11.97 -11.99 23.43
N LYS A 246 -11.53 -11.52 22.26
CA LYS A 246 -12.07 -10.35 21.59
C LYS A 246 -12.35 -10.66 20.11
N ASP A 247 -13.47 -10.11 19.59
CA ASP A 247 -13.72 -10.13 18.15
C ASP A 247 -12.92 -9.04 17.42
N LEU A 248 -12.85 -9.14 16.07
CA LEU A 248 -12.09 -8.17 15.28
C LEU A 248 -12.65 -6.75 15.36
N CYS A 249 -13.97 -6.57 15.49
CA CYS A 249 -14.56 -5.24 15.61
C CYS A 249 -14.06 -4.55 16.87
N THR A 250 -14.09 -5.24 18.01
CA THR A 250 -13.57 -4.74 19.30
C THR A 250 -12.06 -4.46 19.24
N ILE A 251 -11.27 -5.34 18.58
CA ILE A 251 -9.82 -5.15 18.45
C ILE A 251 -9.49 -3.89 17.63
N PHE A 252 -10.22 -3.64 16.53
CA PHE A 252 -9.93 -2.53 15.63
C PHE A 252 -10.56 -1.19 16.03
N GLU A 253 -11.53 -1.17 16.93
CA GLU A 253 -12.25 0.04 17.36
C GLU A 253 -11.32 1.18 17.80
N GLN A 254 -10.23 0.86 18.50
CA GLN A 254 -9.23 1.82 19.00
C GLN A 254 -8.09 2.08 18.01
N THR A 255 -8.10 1.47 16.82
CA THR A 255 -7.08 1.68 15.80
C THR A 255 -7.38 2.88 14.90
N VAL A 256 -6.39 3.35 14.16
CA VAL A 256 -6.55 4.40 13.14
C VAL A 256 -7.59 4.00 12.08
N HIS A 257 -7.73 2.70 11.81
CA HIS A 257 -8.64 2.17 10.79
C HIS A 257 -10.09 2.05 11.28
N LYS A 258 -10.34 1.93 12.59
CA LYS A 258 -11.64 1.71 13.25
C LYS A 258 -12.43 0.48 12.76
N ILE A 259 -12.23 0.08 11.51
CA ILE A 259 -12.88 -1.07 10.86
C ILE A 259 -11.77 -2.04 10.41
N PRO A 260 -11.92 -3.35 10.68
CA PRO A 260 -10.95 -4.34 10.21
C PRO A 260 -10.84 -4.34 8.67
N PRO A 261 -9.64 -4.35 8.10
CA PRO A 261 -9.48 -4.49 6.66
C PRO A 261 -9.86 -5.89 6.19
N ALA A 262 -10.27 -6.02 4.93
CA ALA A 262 -10.64 -7.30 4.32
C ALA A 262 -9.52 -8.36 4.49
N GLY A 263 -9.90 -9.57 4.90
CA GLY A 263 -8.97 -10.67 5.20
C GLY A 263 -8.19 -10.52 6.52
N ALA A 264 -8.59 -9.60 7.43
CA ALA A 264 -8.09 -9.58 8.79
C ALA A 264 -8.48 -10.87 9.52
N GLY A 265 -7.57 -11.45 10.30
CA GLY A 265 -7.79 -12.74 10.99
C GLY A 265 -7.48 -13.99 10.17
N GLU A 266 -7.29 -13.88 8.85
CA GLU A 266 -6.98 -15.02 7.97
C GLU A 266 -5.48 -15.25 7.75
N CYS A 267 -4.61 -14.45 8.36
CA CYS A 267 -3.16 -14.62 8.26
C CYS A 267 -2.68 -15.88 9.02
N ALA A 268 -1.47 -16.36 8.68
CA ALA A 268 -0.95 -17.62 9.23
C ALA A 268 -0.75 -17.55 10.75
N LEU A 269 -0.07 -16.51 11.26
CA LEU A 269 0.26 -16.43 12.69
C LEU A 269 -0.97 -16.34 13.60
N PRO A 270 -2.03 -15.54 13.33
CA PRO A 270 -3.26 -15.58 14.12
C PRO A 270 -3.90 -16.96 14.20
N LYS A 271 -3.93 -17.74 13.09
CA LYS A 271 -4.44 -19.13 13.10
C LYS A 271 -3.60 -20.03 14.00
N LEU A 272 -2.28 -19.91 13.92
CA LEU A 272 -1.33 -20.70 14.72
C LEU A 272 -1.48 -20.45 16.21
N LEU A 273 -1.53 -19.19 16.62
CA LEU A 273 -1.70 -18.81 18.03
C LEU A 273 -3.07 -19.23 18.55
N GLN A 274 -4.15 -19.01 17.76
CA GLN A 274 -5.49 -19.45 18.13
C GLN A 274 -5.54 -20.95 18.40
N TYR A 275 -4.95 -21.75 17.51
CA TYR A 275 -4.90 -23.21 17.67
C TYR A 275 -4.07 -23.60 18.90
N ALA A 276 -2.90 -22.97 19.10
CA ALA A 276 -2.05 -23.24 20.24
C ALA A 276 -2.78 -22.98 21.57
N TYR A 277 -3.46 -21.85 21.71
CA TYR A 277 -4.18 -21.49 22.94
C TYR A 277 -5.39 -22.42 23.18
N LEU A 278 -6.17 -22.73 22.14
CA LEU A 278 -7.30 -23.65 22.27
C LEU A 278 -6.89 -25.05 22.70
N HIS A 279 -5.67 -25.48 22.35
CA HIS A 279 -5.13 -26.79 22.70
C HIS A 279 -4.12 -26.75 23.86
N GLN A 280 -4.05 -25.62 24.58
CA GLN A 280 -3.17 -25.45 25.76
C GLN A 280 -1.69 -25.72 25.44
N LEU A 281 -1.24 -25.43 24.23
CA LEU A 281 0.15 -25.51 23.81
C LEU A 281 0.88 -24.22 24.16
N LYS A 282 2.12 -24.32 24.64
CA LYS A 282 2.95 -23.12 24.91
C LYS A 282 3.67 -22.68 23.64
N PRO A 283 3.37 -21.51 23.06
CA PRO A 283 4.12 -20.95 21.94
C PRO A 283 5.54 -20.57 22.36
N LEU A 284 6.55 -20.93 21.56
CA LEU A 284 7.96 -20.65 21.83
C LEU A 284 8.56 -19.69 20.80
N ALA A 285 8.40 -19.96 19.50
CA ALA A 285 8.93 -19.14 18.42
C ALA A 285 8.07 -19.28 17.17
N MET A 286 8.13 -18.29 16.27
CA MET A 286 7.39 -18.29 15.01
C MET A 286 8.27 -17.87 13.84
N ALA A 287 7.88 -18.29 12.63
CA ALA A 287 8.36 -17.71 11.40
C ALA A 287 7.27 -17.77 10.32
N GLU A 288 7.23 -16.76 9.47
CA GLU A 288 6.40 -16.72 8.26
C GLU A 288 7.31 -16.65 7.03
N PHE A 289 7.01 -17.41 5.97
CA PHE A 289 7.78 -17.43 4.74
C PHE A 289 6.88 -17.35 3.51
N TRP A 290 7.41 -16.74 2.44
CA TRP A 290 6.71 -16.63 1.16
C TRP A 290 7.01 -17.81 0.25
N TRP A 291 5.98 -18.34 -0.42
CA TRP A 291 6.11 -19.41 -1.39
C TRP A 291 5.44 -19.01 -2.70
N GLY A 292 6.18 -19.02 -3.82
CA GLY A 292 5.71 -18.65 -5.16
C GLY A 292 6.30 -17.35 -5.68
N ASN A 293 5.69 -16.79 -6.73
CA ASN A 293 6.15 -15.56 -7.38
C ASN A 293 5.89 -14.34 -6.51
N SER A 294 6.67 -13.28 -6.74
CA SER A 294 6.44 -11.99 -6.11
C SER A 294 5.13 -11.36 -6.63
N PRO A 295 4.26 -10.81 -5.76
CA PRO A 295 3.14 -10.02 -6.20
C PRO A 295 3.60 -8.81 -7.03
N LYS A 296 2.74 -8.32 -7.95
CA LYS A 296 3.10 -7.18 -8.82
C LYS A 296 3.39 -5.89 -8.05
N THR A 297 2.77 -5.70 -6.90
CA THR A 297 2.85 -4.46 -6.10
C THR A 297 3.78 -4.55 -4.90
N GLU A 298 4.17 -5.76 -4.50
CA GLU A 298 5.00 -6.01 -3.31
C GLU A 298 6.24 -6.80 -3.67
N VAL A 299 7.30 -6.66 -2.86
CA VAL A 299 8.51 -7.46 -3.00
C VAL A 299 8.45 -8.65 -2.06
N ARG A 300 8.31 -9.86 -2.64
CA ARG A 300 8.31 -11.13 -1.94
C ARG A 300 9.14 -12.15 -2.72
N HIS A 301 10.17 -12.70 -2.12
CA HIS A 301 11.01 -13.71 -2.74
C HIS A 301 10.63 -15.11 -2.26
N HIS A 302 10.58 -16.06 -3.17
CA HIS A 302 10.29 -17.45 -2.88
C HIS A 302 11.23 -18.01 -1.80
N GLY A 303 10.66 -18.64 -0.77
CA GLY A 303 11.37 -19.25 0.33
C GLY A 303 11.93 -18.27 1.37
N TYR A 304 11.81 -16.95 1.19
CA TYR A 304 12.31 -15.96 2.15
C TYR A 304 11.33 -15.76 3.30
N TYR A 305 11.89 -15.41 4.46
CA TYR A 305 11.11 -15.10 5.66
C TYR A 305 10.71 -13.64 5.68
N TYR A 306 9.49 -13.39 6.14
CA TYR A 306 8.92 -12.04 6.22
C TYR A 306 8.26 -11.83 7.58
N PRO A 307 8.36 -10.62 8.17
CA PRO A 307 7.61 -10.30 9.37
C PRO A 307 6.10 -10.28 9.10
N SER A 308 5.32 -10.45 10.16
CA SER A 308 3.86 -10.28 10.10
C SER A 308 3.48 -8.89 9.64
N CYS A 309 2.40 -8.76 8.88
CA CYS A 309 1.97 -7.46 8.36
C CYS A 309 1.45 -6.54 9.48
N LYS A 310 1.75 -5.24 9.39
CA LYS A 310 1.32 -4.27 10.39
C LYS A 310 -0.14 -3.83 10.23
N GLY A 311 -0.65 -3.75 8.99
CA GLY A 311 -1.99 -3.21 8.76
C GLY A 311 -3.14 -4.12 9.18
N LYS A 312 -2.98 -5.45 8.99
CA LYS A 312 -4.01 -6.44 9.32
C LYS A 312 -3.72 -7.19 10.61
N CYS A 313 -2.45 -7.59 10.82
CA CYS A 313 -2.07 -8.50 11.88
C CYS A 313 -1.66 -7.77 13.17
N GLU A 314 -1.09 -6.57 13.11
CA GLU A 314 -0.55 -5.90 14.29
C GLU A 314 -1.60 -5.70 15.40
N PRO A 315 -2.80 -5.15 15.16
CA PRO A 315 -3.80 -5.02 16.22
C PRO A 315 -4.25 -6.37 16.80
N ILE A 316 -4.38 -7.38 15.94
CA ILE A 316 -4.76 -8.74 16.33
C ILE A 316 -3.69 -9.35 17.21
N LEU A 317 -2.43 -9.28 16.79
CA LEU A 317 -1.30 -9.84 17.52
C LEU A 317 -1.01 -9.07 18.81
N GLN A 318 -1.23 -7.75 18.87
CA GLN A 318 -1.16 -6.99 20.12
C GLN A 318 -2.14 -7.52 21.17
N HIS A 319 -3.32 -8.00 20.76
CA HIS A 319 -4.24 -8.68 21.66
C HIS A 319 -3.79 -10.11 21.96
N MET A 320 -3.50 -10.92 20.95
CA MET A 320 -3.22 -12.35 21.11
C MET A 320 -1.94 -12.64 21.89
N LEU A 321 -0.96 -11.75 21.86
CA LEU A 321 0.31 -11.87 22.57
C LEU A 321 0.24 -11.43 24.05
N GLN A 322 -0.88 -10.86 24.50
CA GLN A 322 -1.04 -10.51 25.92
C GLN A 322 -0.97 -11.76 26.80
N GLY A 323 -0.01 -11.78 27.72
CA GLY A 323 0.27 -12.93 28.58
C GLY A 323 1.47 -13.75 28.15
N LEU A 324 2.06 -13.50 26.96
CA LEU A 324 3.35 -14.05 26.58
C LEU A 324 4.49 -13.07 26.87
N GLU A 325 5.64 -13.59 27.28
CA GLU A 325 6.89 -12.83 27.28
C GLU A 325 7.43 -12.79 25.84
N VAL A 326 7.34 -11.63 25.21
CA VAL A 326 7.75 -11.40 23.83
C VAL A 326 9.09 -10.68 23.78
N ASP A 327 9.94 -11.02 22.82
CA ASP A 327 11.19 -10.31 22.56
C ASP A 327 10.95 -8.81 22.32
N GLY A 328 11.91 -7.99 22.73
CA GLY A 328 11.90 -6.55 22.40
C GLY A 328 11.99 -6.33 20.89
N ASN A 329 11.48 -5.20 20.43
CA ASN A 329 11.67 -4.80 19.03
C ASN A 329 13.18 -4.56 18.77
N PRO A 330 13.85 -5.37 17.92
CA PRO A 330 15.28 -5.20 17.65
C PRO A 330 15.66 -3.87 17.00
N LEU A 331 14.66 -3.17 16.41
CA LEU A 331 14.83 -1.84 15.81
C LEU A 331 14.53 -0.69 16.79
N SER A 332 14.34 -0.98 18.08
CA SER A 332 14.14 0.09 19.04
C SER A 332 15.41 0.96 19.15
N PRO A 333 15.29 2.29 19.23
CA PRO A 333 16.42 3.24 19.15
C PRO A 333 17.45 3.13 20.29
N GLN A 334 17.21 2.27 21.28
CA GLN A 334 18.07 2.14 22.48
C GLN A 334 19.47 1.55 22.21
N ALA A 335 19.71 0.91 21.05
CA ALA A 335 20.96 0.24 20.74
C ALA A 335 22.13 1.18 20.36
N HIS A 336 21.86 2.41 19.91
CA HIS A 336 22.87 3.29 19.29
C HIS A 336 23.25 4.53 20.10
N ARG A 337 22.87 4.65 21.37
CA ARG A 337 23.13 5.86 22.21
C ARG A 337 24.61 6.18 22.49
N LYS A 338 25.58 5.34 22.08
CA LYS A 338 27.01 5.47 22.45
C LYS A 338 27.94 5.96 21.33
N GLU A 339 27.53 5.98 20.07
CA GLU A 339 28.40 6.40 18.97
C GLU A 339 28.30 7.90 18.74
N GLU A 340 29.44 8.61 18.72
CA GLU A 340 29.48 10.04 18.33
C GLU A 340 29.14 10.17 16.83
N LEU A 341 28.41 11.24 16.48
CA LEU A 341 28.09 11.55 15.09
C LEU A 341 29.34 12.14 14.41
N GLU A 342 29.91 11.40 13.46
CA GLU A 342 31.09 11.84 12.69
C GLU A 342 30.72 13.01 11.78
N ILE A 343 31.49 14.11 11.88
CA ILE A 343 31.41 15.26 10.98
C ILE A 343 32.47 15.08 9.89
N VAL A 344 32.01 15.02 8.63
CA VAL A 344 32.86 14.82 7.45
C VAL A 344 33.29 16.17 6.85
N PHE A 345 32.40 17.14 6.90
CA PHE A 345 32.66 18.51 6.43
C PHE A 345 31.89 19.52 7.28
N GLU A 346 32.49 20.64 7.55
CA GLU A 346 31.88 21.72 8.32
C GLU A 346 32.42 23.09 7.90
N ASP A 347 31.52 24.06 7.78
CA ASP A 347 31.84 25.47 7.70
C ASP A 347 30.87 26.31 8.56
N GLU A 348 30.87 27.64 8.36
CA GLU A 348 29.96 28.55 9.08
C GLU A 348 28.48 28.26 8.79
N TRP A 349 28.12 27.77 7.58
CA TRP A 349 26.76 27.73 7.02
C TRP A 349 26.12 26.36 7.03
N LEU A 350 26.92 25.31 6.91
CA LEU A 350 26.41 23.95 6.78
C LEU A 350 27.37 22.93 7.39
N VAL A 351 26.86 21.73 7.59
CA VAL A 351 27.64 20.58 8.03
C VAL A 351 27.21 19.33 7.27
N VAL A 352 28.16 18.47 6.92
CA VAL A 352 27.87 17.14 6.35
C VAL A 352 28.36 16.11 7.36
N VAL A 353 27.43 15.23 7.75
CA VAL A 353 27.70 14.19 8.74
C VAL A 353 27.68 12.81 8.10
N ASN A 354 28.42 11.87 8.65
CA ASN A 354 28.29 10.45 8.35
C ASN A 354 27.27 9.84 9.32
N LYS A 355 26.03 9.63 8.85
CA LYS A 355 24.98 9.03 9.66
C LYS A 355 25.26 7.53 9.84
N PRO A 356 25.35 6.98 11.04
CA PRO A 356 25.46 5.55 11.23
C PRO A 356 24.18 4.82 10.82
N SER A 357 24.30 3.53 10.48
CA SER A 357 23.16 2.65 10.29
C SER A 357 22.36 2.52 11.60
N GLY A 358 21.03 2.45 11.53
CA GLY A 358 20.17 2.35 12.71
C GLY A 358 19.77 3.69 13.35
N MET A 359 20.40 4.80 13.01
CA MET A 359 20.06 6.14 13.52
C MET A 359 19.00 6.82 12.64
N LEU A 360 18.04 7.50 13.26
CA LEU A 360 17.06 8.33 12.55
C LEU A 360 17.70 9.63 12.02
N SER A 361 17.29 10.10 10.83
CA SER A 361 17.67 11.42 10.31
C SER A 361 16.96 12.55 11.06
N VAL A 362 15.66 12.36 11.34
CA VAL A 362 14.80 13.29 12.08
C VAL A 362 14.04 12.53 13.17
N PRO A 363 13.56 13.22 14.22
CA PRO A 363 12.80 12.58 15.28
C PRO A 363 11.60 11.75 14.75
N GLY A 364 11.34 10.62 15.39
CA GLY A 364 10.12 9.83 15.17
C GLY A 364 8.89 10.49 15.81
N LYS A 365 7.77 9.79 15.81
CA LYS A 365 6.54 10.23 16.48
C LYS A 365 6.64 10.22 18.01
N GLU A 366 7.54 9.43 18.56
CA GLU A 366 7.84 9.37 20.00
C GLU A 366 8.98 10.37 20.28
N GLU A 367 8.77 11.30 21.19
CA GLU A 367 9.65 12.45 21.46
C GLU A 367 11.07 12.06 21.95
N GLU A 368 11.29 10.84 22.40
CA GLU A 368 12.56 10.38 23.01
C GLU A 368 13.52 9.70 22.03
N THR A 369 13.26 9.70 20.72
CA THR A 369 14.10 9.00 19.76
C THR A 369 15.33 9.79 19.35
N ASP A 370 16.54 9.23 19.59
CA ASP A 370 17.80 9.76 19.12
C ASP A 370 17.81 9.93 17.59
N SER A 371 18.32 11.06 17.09
CA SER A 371 18.37 11.35 15.66
C SER A 371 19.52 12.30 15.33
N VAL A 372 19.92 12.32 14.05
CA VAL A 372 20.90 13.30 13.56
C VAL A 372 20.45 14.72 13.91
N TYR A 373 19.17 15.03 13.73
CA TYR A 373 18.62 16.36 14.09
C TYR A 373 18.89 16.72 15.55
N HIS A 374 18.61 15.84 16.51
CA HIS A 374 18.81 16.12 17.93
C HIS A 374 20.30 16.32 18.25
N ARG A 375 21.18 15.47 17.72
CA ARG A 375 22.62 15.56 17.97
C ARG A 375 23.24 16.82 17.36
N VAL A 376 22.85 17.17 16.12
CA VAL A 376 23.34 18.39 15.46
C VAL A 376 22.77 19.64 16.15
N LYS A 377 21.48 19.64 16.55
CA LYS A 377 20.89 20.76 17.29
C LYS A 377 21.55 20.99 18.66
N ALA A 378 21.90 19.90 19.35
CA ALA A 378 22.65 20.00 20.61
C ALA A 378 24.08 20.55 20.41
N LYS A 379 24.74 20.20 19.29
CA LYS A 379 26.08 20.69 18.96
C LYS A 379 26.09 22.14 18.46
N TYR A 380 25.03 22.55 17.75
CA TYR A 380 24.88 23.90 17.17
C TYR A 380 23.58 24.55 17.69
N PRO A 381 23.54 24.98 18.97
CA PRO A 381 22.33 25.54 19.57
C PRO A 381 21.84 26.81 18.87
N GLU A 382 22.75 27.59 18.28
CA GLU A 382 22.46 28.82 17.54
C GLU A 382 21.90 28.59 16.13
N ALA A 383 21.91 27.33 15.63
CA ALA A 383 21.35 27.00 14.30
C ALA A 383 19.87 27.31 14.23
N THR A 384 19.43 27.92 13.11
CA THR A 384 18.05 28.34 12.87
C THR A 384 17.36 27.49 11.80
N GLY A 385 16.03 27.39 11.85
CA GLY A 385 15.24 26.66 10.86
C GLY A 385 15.25 25.14 11.03
N PRO A 386 14.79 24.39 10.00
CA PRO A 386 14.58 22.94 10.07
C PRO A 386 15.88 22.11 10.10
N MET A 387 17.03 22.67 9.73
CA MET A 387 18.37 22.09 9.66
C MET A 387 18.51 20.91 8.67
N ILE A 388 17.71 19.84 8.77
CA ILE A 388 17.82 18.64 7.94
C ILE A 388 17.26 18.90 6.54
N VAL A 389 18.11 18.88 5.53
CA VAL A 389 17.74 19.21 4.14
C VAL A 389 17.12 18.04 3.41
N HIS A 390 17.63 16.83 3.64
CA HIS A 390 17.13 15.58 3.08
C HIS A 390 17.22 14.46 4.12
N ARG A 391 16.68 13.29 3.82
CA ARG A 391 16.65 12.16 4.75
C ARG A 391 17.31 10.93 4.16
N LEU A 392 18.00 10.18 5.01
CA LEU A 392 18.32 8.77 4.81
C LEU A 392 17.36 7.91 5.65
N ASP A 393 17.06 6.71 5.18
CA ASP A 393 16.32 5.74 5.97
C ASP A 393 17.09 5.39 7.25
N MET A 394 16.42 4.94 8.30
CA MET A 394 17.05 4.60 9.57
C MET A 394 18.20 3.60 9.38
N ALA A 395 17.97 2.54 8.60
CA ALA A 395 18.97 1.49 8.34
C ALA A 395 20.07 1.91 7.34
N THR A 396 19.90 2.96 6.54
CA THR A 396 20.89 3.45 5.57
C THR A 396 21.93 4.29 6.28
N SER A 397 23.22 4.03 6.04
CA SER A 397 24.33 4.86 6.53
C SER A 397 24.82 5.85 5.49
N GLY A 398 25.68 6.80 5.89
CA GLY A 398 26.41 7.69 4.99
C GLY A 398 26.07 9.17 5.08
N LEU A 399 26.45 9.91 4.04
CA LEU A 399 26.47 11.35 4.02
C LEU A 399 25.07 11.97 4.12
N LEU A 400 24.87 12.82 5.11
CA LEU A 400 23.67 13.60 5.34
C LEU A 400 24.01 15.09 5.45
N LEU A 401 23.42 15.90 4.57
CA LEU A 401 23.64 17.35 4.50
C LEU A 401 22.70 18.08 5.46
N VAL A 402 23.26 18.97 6.26
CA VAL A 402 22.57 19.73 7.31
C VAL A 402 22.88 21.21 7.17
N ALA A 403 21.88 22.07 7.18
CA ALA A 403 22.00 23.51 7.14
C ALA A 403 22.05 24.11 8.57
N LYS A 404 22.88 25.13 8.81
CA LYS A 404 22.90 25.83 10.09
C LYS A 404 21.95 27.03 10.13
N THR A 405 21.50 27.54 8.96
CA THR A 405 20.53 28.65 8.88
C THR A 405 19.33 28.31 8.01
N LYS A 406 18.25 29.03 8.19
CA LYS A 406 17.01 28.86 7.42
C LYS A 406 17.23 29.17 5.94
N GLU A 407 17.98 30.19 5.62
CA GLU A 407 18.28 30.64 4.24
C GLU A 407 19.07 29.57 3.49
N VAL A 408 20.13 29.05 4.12
CA VAL A 408 20.94 27.95 3.57
C VAL A 408 20.09 26.68 3.37
N HIS A 409 19.22 26.39 4.32
CA HIS A 409 18.28 25.26 4.18
C HIS A 409 17.39 25.42 2.94
N GLN A 410 16.80 26.60 2.72
CA GLN A 410 15.96 26.88 1.55
C GLN A 410 16.72 26.72 0.22
N HIS A 411 17.91 27.31 0.11
CA HIS A 411 18.74 27.19 -1.08
C HIS A 411 19.15 25.74 -1.39
N LEU A 412 19.49 24.96 -0.36
CA LEU A 412 19.81 23.55 -0.55
C LEU A 412 18.58 22.72 -0.93
N GLN A 413 17.40 23.02 -0.36
CA GLN A 413 16.16 22.38 -0.77
C GLN A 413 15.79 22.67 -2.24
N GLU A 414 15.99 23.90 -2.73
CA GLU A 414 15.81 24.24 -4.14
C GLU A 414 16.72 23.40 -5.04
N GLN A 415 17.97 23.15 -4.64
CA GLN A 415 18.87 22.28 -5.38
C GLN A 415 18.38 20.82 -5.41
N PHE A 416 17.77 20.30 -4.32
CA PHE A 416 17.13 18.99 -4.32
C PHE A 416 15.88 18.94 -5.23
N ILE A 417 15.06 19.98 -5.20
CA ILE A 417 13.86 20.10 -6.06
C ILE A 417 14.25 20.14 -7.53
N ASN A 418 15.26 20.94 -7.88
CA ASN A 418 15.77 21.11 -9.23
C ASN A 418 16.67 19.95 -9.68
N ARG A 419 16.93 18.96 -8.80
CA ARG A 419 17.78 17.78 -9.06
C ARG A 419 19.21 18.14 -9.48
N SER A 420 19.73 19.25 -9.03
CA SER A 420 21.11 19.68 -9.32
C SER A 420 22.14 19.03 -8.37
N ILE A 421 21.69 18.47 -7.23
CA ILE A 421 22.54 17.71 -6.31
C ILE A 421 22.78 16.31 -6.88
N LYS A 422 24.05 15.95 -7.07
CA LYS A 422 24.44 14.59 -7.47
C LYS A 422 24.69 13.73 -6.23
N LYS A 423 24.24 12.50 -6.28
CA LYS A 423 24.36 11.54 -5.19
C LYS A 423 24.76 10.19 -5.75
N ARG A 424 25.67 9.52 -5.04
CA ARG A 424 26.00 8.12 -5.29
C ARG A 424 25.84 7.35 -4.00
N TYR A 425 25.18 6.21 -4.11
CA TYR A 425 25.07 5.22 -3.05
C TYR A 425 25.78 3.96 -3.48
N VAL A 426 26.40 3.26 -2.56
CA VAL A 426 26.96 1.92 -2.78
C VAL A 426 26.18 0.90 -1.97
N ALA A 427 26.03 -0.30 -2.52
CA ALA A 427 25.34 -1.39 -1.87
C ALA A 427 25.94 -2.74 -2.22
N LEU A 428 25.72 -3.73 -1.35
CA LEU A 428 25.89 -5.14 -1.66
C LEU A 428 24.52 -5.76 -1.90
N LEU A 429 24.32 -6.40 -3.05
CA LEU A 429 23.10 -7.14 -3.34
C LEU A 429 23.30 -8.62 -2.99
N ASP A 430 22.28 -9.26 -2.39
CA ASP A 430 22.28 -10.67 -2.05
C ASP A 430 22.04 -11.53 -3.31
N ARG A 431 23.08 -12.17 -3.84
CA ARG A 431 23.04 -12.99 -5.06
C ARG A 431 22.41 -14.37 -4.86
N ASN A 432 22.10 -14.76 -3.61
CA ASN A 432 21.57 -16.08 -3.32
C ASN A 432 20.22 -16.33 -4.02
N GLY A 433 20.22 -17.19 -5.07
CA GLY A 433 19.04 -17.56 -5.86
C GLY A 433 18.96 -16.91 -7.24
N LEU A 434 19.86 -16.00 -7.61
CA LEU A 434 19.94 -15.44 -8.96
C LEU A 434 20.97 -16.19 -9.81
N ASN A 435 20.47 -16.93 -10.79
CA ASN A 435 21.29 -17.52 -11.86
C ASN A 435 21.53 -16.54 -13.03
N GLN A 436 20.94 -15.34 -12.95
CA GLN A 436 20.98 -14.35 -14.04
C GLN A 436 22.06 -13.30 -13.77
N GLN A 437 22.87 -13.02 -14.77
CA GLN A 437 23.82 -11.90 -14.75
C GLN A 437 23.05 -10.61 -15.03
N LEU A 438 23.21 -9.60 -14.17
CA LEU A 438 22.62 -8.28 -14.37
C LEU A 438 23.41 -7.51 -15.46
N GLU A 439 22.76 -6.59 -16.15
CA GLU A 439 23.43 -5.64 -17.03
C GLU A 439 24.38 -4.75 -16.23
N GLU A 440 25.56 -4.42 -16.77
CA GLU A 440 26.59 -3.62 -16.08
C GLU A 440 26.08 -2.24 -15.68
N THR A 441 25.20 -1.64 -16.48
CA THR A 441 24.56 -0.35 -16.22
C THR A 441 23.11 -0.39 -16.65
N GLY A 442 22.28 0.43 -16.03
CA GLY A 442 20.86 0.53 -16.43
C GLY A 442 20.10 1.59 -15.66
N THR A 443 18.81 1.72 -16.00
CA THR A 443 17.88 2.64 -15.37
C THR A 443 16.64 1.89 -14.91
N ILE A 444 16.26 2.07 -13.64
CA ILE A 444 15.05 1.52 -13.04
C ILE A 444 14.05 2.67 -12.88
N ASN A 445 12.87 2.52 -13.49
CA ASN A 445 11.79 3.49 -13.42
C ASN A 445 10.52 2.78 -12.92
N LEU A 446 10.31 2.77 -11.61
CA LEU A 446 9.16 2.11 -10.97
C LEU A 446 8.51 3.09 -10.00
N PRO A 447 7.26 3.51 -10.25
CA PRO A 447 6.57 4.47 -9.39
C PRO A 447 6.25 3.86 -8.02
N LEU A 448 6.50 4.62 -6.94
CA LEU A 448 6.43 4.15 -5.57
C LEU A 448 5.38 4.88 -4.75
N CYS A 449 4.63 4.13 -3.93
CA CYS A 449 3.77 4.65 -2.88
C CYS A 449 3.91 3.83 -1.59
N LEU A 450 3.42 4.42 -0.49
CA LEU A 450 3.35 3.71 0.79
C LEU A 450 2.35 2.55 0.68
N ASN A 451 2.73 1.36 1.13
CA ASN A 451 1.78 0.27 1.33
C ASN A 451 0.90 0.57 2.57
N PRO A 452 -0.40 0.84 2.40
CA PRO A 452 -1.26 1.22 3.52
C PRO A 452 -1.49 0.07 4.51
N LEU A 453 -1.35 -1.18 4.05
CA LEU A 453 -1.60 -2.38 4.85
C LEU A 453 -0.33 -2.97 5.47
N ASP A 454 0.86 -2.50 5.07
CA ASP A 454 2.14 -3.04 5.56
C ASP A 454 3.20 -1.93 5.71
N ARG A 455 2.93 -0.97 6.60
CA ARG A 455 3.88 0.09 6.93
C ARG A 455 5.07 -0.47 7.71
N PRO A 456 6.29 0.04 7.47
CA PRO A 456 6.67 1.19 6.65
C PRO A 456 7.00 0.85 5.17
N ARG A 457 6.67 -0.35 4.69
CA ARG A 457 7.01 -0.77 3.33
C ARG A 457 6.42 0.15 2.27
N GLN A 458 7.18 0.34 1.20
CA GLN A 458 6.72 0.96 -0.04
C GLN A 458 6.36 -0.15 -1.04
N MET A 459 5.48 0.16 -1.97
CA MET A 459 5.08 -0.73 -3.05
C MET A 459 5.14 -0.01 -4.40
N VAL A 460 5.28 -0.77 -5.48
CA VAL A 460 5.17 -0.27 -6.85
C VAL A 460 3.69 -0.15 -7.20
N SER A 461 3.28 1.00 -7.73
CA SER A 461 1.91 1.24 -8.16
C SER A 461 1.89 2.24 -9.31
N GLU A 462 1.37 1.84 -10.46
CA GLU A 462 1.20 2.72 -11.61
C GLU A 462 0.10 3.77 -11.37
N GLU A 463 -0.91 3.43 -10.58
CA GLU A 463 -2.07 4.29 -10.32
C GLU A 463 -1.81 5.32 -9.23
N TYR A 464 -1.17 4.91 -8.12
CA TYR A 464 -0.98 5.75 -6.92
C TYR A 464 0.48 6.11 -6.66
N GLY A 465 1.42 5.53 -7.40
CA GLY A 465 2.84 5.69 -7.21
C GLY A 465 3.35 7.05 -7.72
N LYS A 466 4.25 7.66 -6.95
CA LYS A 466 5.00 8.82 -7.40
C LYS A 466 6.19 8.36 -8.24
N PRO A 467 6.50 9.03 -9.38
CA PRO A 467 7.64 8.67 -10.22
C PRO A 467 8.93 8.54 -9.42
N ALA A 468 9.63 7.43 -9.62
CA ALA A 468 10.91 7.14 -8.97
C ALA A 468 11.87 6.54 -10.01
N VAL A 469 13.03 7.18 -10.19
CA VAL A 469 14.03 6.82 -11.20
C VAL A 469 15.39 6.68 -10.53
N THR A 470 16.06 5.56 -10.79
CA THR A 470 17.41 5.23 -10.30
C THR A 470 18.26 4.70 -11.44
N GLU A 471 19.38 5.35 -11.71
CA GLU A 471 20.43 4.77 -12.55
C GLU A 471 21.36 3.93 -11.68
N TYR A 472 21.94 2.88 -12.26
CA TYR A 472 22.89 2.04 -11.54
C TYR A 472 24.08 1.62 -12.42
N ARG A 473 25.16 1.24 -11.74
CA ARG A 473 26.35 0.63 -12.33
C ARG A 473 26.84 -0.49 -11.42
N ILE A 474 27.06 -1.67 -11.98
CA ILE A 474 27.73 -2.76 -11.29
C ILE A 474 29.22 -2.40 -11.15
N LEU A 475 29.73 -2.51 -9.94
CA LEU A 475 31.14 -2.22 -9.61
C LEU A 475 31.96 -3.51 -9.65
N ASN A 476 31.43 -4.58 -9.06
CA ASN A 476 32.10 -5.87 -8.98
C ASN A 476 31.12 -7.01 -8.73
N TYR A 477 31.48 -8.22 -9.11
CA TYR A 477 30.79 -9.47 -8.79
C TYR A 477 31.67 -10.32 -7.86
N SER A 478 31.08 -10.83 -6.78
CA SER A 478 31.64 -11.93 -6.01
C SER A 478 30.72 -13.15 -6.08
N ASP A 479 31.16 -14.27 -5.49
CA ASP A 479 30.36 -15.49 -5.48
C ASP A 479 29.00 -15.32 -4.79
N LYS A 480 28.96 -14.51 -3.73
CA LYS A 480 27.78 -14.33 -2.86
C LYS A 480 27.06 -13.01 -3.09
N TYR A 481 27.77 -11.96 -3.53
CA TYR A 481 27.27 -10.60 -3.57
C TYR A 481 27.60 -9.90 -4.88
N ILE A 482 26.77 -8.90 -5.23
CA ILE A 482 27.04 -7.95 -6.31
C ILE A 482 27.29 -6.59 -5.67
N HIS A 483 28.45 -6.01 -5.91
CA HIS A 483 28.76 -4.64 -5.50
C HIS A 483 28.24 -3.66 -6.55
N ILE A 484 27.37 -2.74 -6.17
CA ILE A 484 26.63 -1.85 -7.07
C ILE A 484 26.68 -0.40 -6.60
N ALA A 485 26.79 0.52 -7.55
CA ALA A 485 26.57 1.95 -7.34
C ALA A 485 25.20 2.36 -7.88
N PHE A 486 24.42 3.06 -7.07
CA PHE A 486 23.15 3.68 -7.42
C PHE A 486 23.26 5.20 -7.52
N TYR A 487 22.65 5.77 -8.55
CA TYR A 487 22.55 7.21 -8.81
C TYR A 487 21.06 7.60 -8.84
N PRO A 488 20.44 7.91 -7.68
CA PRO A 488 19.01 8.21 -7.64
C PRO A 488 18.73 9.62 -8.20
N LEU A 489 17.97 9.69 -9.30
CA LEU A 489 17.47 10.94 -9.89
C LEU A 489 16.28 11.51 -9.11
N THR A 490 15.60 10.67 -8.36
CA THR A 490 14.52 11.02 -7.42
C THR A 490 14.86 10.55 -6.01
N GLY A 491 14.10 10.96 -5.00
CA GLY A 491 14.34 10.60 -3.60
C GLY A 491 13.06 10.14 -2.90
N ARG A 492 12.49 8.99 -3.30
CA ARG A 492 11.32 8.41 -2.63
C ARG A 492 11.76 7.53 -1.47
N THR A 493 10.91 7.43 -0.47
CA THR A 493 11.14 6.52 0.68
C THR A 493 11.43 5.12 0.19
N HIS A 494 12.47 4.47 0.72
CA HIS A 494 12.93 3.12 0.36
C HIS A 494 13.22 2.91 -1.14
N GLN A 495 13.41 3.98 -1.94
CA GLN A 495 13.50 3.88 -3.40
C GLN A 495 14.54 2.84 -3.85
N LEU A 496 15.79 2.97 -3.41
CA LEU A 496 16.87 2.06 -3.81
C LEU A 496 16.60 0.61 -3.37
N ARG A 497 16.02 0.45 -2.19
CA ARG A 497 15.68 -0.85 -1.60
C ARG A 497 14.62 -1.57 -2.42
N VAL A 498 13.54 -0.87 -2.81
CA VAL A 498 12.48 -1.44 -3.67
C VAL A 498 12.99 -1.67 -5.08
N HIS A 499 13.72 -0.73 -5.66
CA HIS A 499 14.28 -0.86 -7.01
C HIS A 499 15.25 -2.04 -7.13
N ALA A 500 16.05 -2.30 -6.10
CA ALA A 500 16.94 -3.47 -6.05
C ALA A 500 16.13 -4.78 -5.94
N ALA A 501 15.14 -4.81 -5.05
CA ALA A 501 14.46 -6.06 -4.69
C ALA A 501 13.27 -6.42 -5.60
N HIS A 502 12.59 -5.44 -6.21
CA HIS A 502 11.38 -5.69 -7.01
C HIS A 502 11.71 -6.47 -8.30
N HIS A 503 10.82 -7.42 -8.69
CA HIS A 503 11.01 -8.28 -9.86
C HIS A 503 11.07 -7.52 -11.21
N GLN A 504 10.47 -6.33 -11.28
CA GLN A 504 10.60 -5.41 -12.43
C GLN A 504 11.81 -4.48 -12.33
N GLY A 505 12.52 -4.48 -11.20
CA GLY A 505 13.81 -3.83 -11.01
C GLY A 505 14.96 -4.83 -11.21
N LEU A 506 15.87 -4.90 -10.22
CA LEU A 506 16.99 -5.84 -10.30
C LEU A 506 16.65 -7.27 -9.86
N ASN A 507 15.51 -7.46 -9.18
CA ASN A 507 15.12 -8.74 -8.57
C ASN A 507 16.22 -9.34 -7.66
N CYS A 508 17.04 -8.48 -7.07
CA CYS A 508 18.19 -8.81 -6.25
C CYS A 508 18.23 -7.86 -5.04
N PRO A 509 17.68 -8.28 -3.88
CA PRO A 509 17.56 -7.38 -2.74
C PRO A 509 18.93 -6.99 -2.19
N ILE A 510 19.00 -5.82 -1.55
CA ILE A 510 20.20 -5.39 -0.84
C ILE A 510 20.42 -6.33 0.36
N LEU A 511 21.66 -6.75 0.57
CA LEU A 511 22.06 -7.60 1.70
C LEU A 511 21.66 -6.91 3.01
N GLY A 512 21.02 -7.68 3.90
CA GLY A 512 20.56 -7.19 5.20
C GLY A 512 19.29 -6.34 5.15
N ASP A 513 18.62 -6.25 4.00
CA ASP A 513 17.33 -5.57 3.91
C ASP A 513 16.22 -6.44 4.52
N GLU A 514 15.88 -6.15 5.76
CA GLU A 514 14.84 -6.88 6.50
C GLU A 514 13.40 -6.64 6.01
N LEU A 515 13.18 -5.56 5.24
CA LEU A 515 11.86 -5.27 4.69
C LEU A 515 11.64 -5.93 3.33
N TYR A 516 12.66 -5.99 2.47
CA TYR A 516 12.52 -6.42 1.08
C TYR A 516 13.40 -7.63 0.71
N GLY A 517 14.19 -8.14 1.66
CA GLY A 517 15.11 -9.25 1.48
C GLY A 517 15.28 -10.09 2.74
N LYS A 518 16.50 -10.47 3.05
CA LYS A 518 16.90 -11.24 4.24
C LYS A 518 17.62 -10.32 5.22
N LYS A 519 17.30 -10.41 6.51
CA LYS A 519 18.02 -9.72 7.57
C LYS A 519 19.46 -10.21 7.69
N ALA A 520 20.39 -9.29 7.92
CA ALA A 520 21.77 -9.54 8.34
C ALA A 520 22.09 -8.61 9.54
N ASP A 521 23.36 -8.47 9.88
CA ASP A 521 23.83 -7.57 10.95
C ASP A 521 23.47 -6.09 10.70
N ARG A 522 23.48 -5.67 9.42
CA ARG A 522 23.09 -4.31 8.98
C ARG A 522 22.49 -4.33 7.57
N LEU A 523 21.86 -3.23 7.16
CA LEU A 523 21.58 -2.96 5.75
C LEU A 523 22.89 -2.49 5.07
N TYR A 524 23.31 -3.21 4.03
CA TYR A 524 24.51 -2.89 3.25
C TYR A 524 24.20 -1.87 2.15
N LEU A 525 23.77 -0.68 2.58
CA LEU A 525 23.46 0.49 1.74
C LEU A 525 24.06 1.74 2.38
N HIS A 526 24.90 2.46 1.64
CA HIS A 526 25.64 3.62 2.12
C HIS A 526 25.56 4.78 1.13
N ALA A 527 25.22 5.98 1.60
CA ALA A 527 25.28 7.23 0.85
C ALA A 527 26.74 7.71 0.80
N GLU A 528 27.46 7.31 -0.25
CA GLU A 528 28.91 7.44 -0.34
C GLU A 528 29.37 8.80 -0.84
N TYR A 529 28.60 9.45 -1.73
CA TYR A 529 29.01 10.69 -2.38
C TYR A 529 27.86 11.67 -2.50
N ILE A 530 28.17 12.94 -2.27
CA ILE A 530 27.27 14.06 -2.51
C ILE A 530 28.03 15.23 -3.15
N GLU A 531 27.44 15.84 -4.19
CA GLU A 531 27.95 17.04 -4.87
C GLU A 531 26.82 18.08 -4.91
N PHE A 532 27.11 19.28 -4.45
CA PHE A 532 26.15 20.39 -4.42
C PHE A 532 26.86 21.73 -4.60
N ARG A 533 26.13 22.76 -5.00
CA ARG A 533 26.63 24.13 -5.04
C ARG A 533 26.49 24.76 -3.66
N HIS A 534 27.59 25.33 -3.13
CA HIS A 534 27.58 26.02 -1.84
C HIS A 534 26.61 27.21 -1.87
N PRO A 535 25.61 27.31 -0.95
CA PRO A 535 24.57 28.35 -1.01
C PRO A 535 25.09 29.81 -0.92
N VAL A 536 26.20 30.01 -0.23
CA VAL A 536 26.75 31.34 0.01
C VAL A 536 27.88 31.65 -0.97
N TYR A 537 28.86 30.75 -1.10
CA TYR A 537 30.05 30.98 -1.93
C TYR A 537 29.86 30.66 -3.41
N GLY A 538 28.89 29.83 -3.75
CA GLY A 538 28.59 29.44 -5.14
C GLY A 538 29.52 28.38 -5.72
N ASP A 539 30.50 27.90 -4.99
CA ASP A 539 31.44 26.87 -5.42
C ASP A 539 30.80 25.48 -5.39
N ILE A 540 31.30 24.55 -6.21
CA ILE A 540 30.87 23.15 -6.18
C ILE A 540 31.63 22.44 -5.06
N ILE A 541 30.90 21.89 -4.11
CA ILE A 541 31.44 21.08 -3.02
C ILE A 541 31.17 19.60 -3.34
N CYS A 542 32.24 18.81 -3.33
CA CYS A 542 32.22 17.36 -3.54
C CYS A 542 32.70 16.67 -2.27
N ILE A 543 31.88 15.82 -1.68
CA ILE A 543 32.22 15.10 -0.44
C ILE A 543 32.01 13.60 -0.70
N GLN A 544 33.03 12.82 -0.31
CA GLN A 544 32.98 11.36 -0.38
C GLN A 544 33.37 10.77 0.98
N LYS A 545 32.63 9.73 1.37
CA LYS A 545 32.92 8.88 2.52
C LYS A 545 32.67 7.44 2.10
N GLU A 546 33.73 6.65 2.04
CA GLU A 546 33.65 5.24 1.65
C GLU A 546 32.84 4.43 2.65
N ALA A 547 32.14 3.41 2.14
CA ALA A 547 31.44 2.45 2.96
C ALA A 547 32.44 1.58 3.73
N GLU A 548 32.05 1.14 4.92
CA GLU A 548 32.87 0.23 5.77
C GLU A 548 32.66 -1.24 5.41
N PHE A 549 32.13 -1.57 4.22
CA PHE A 549 31.85 -2.93 3.78
C PHE A 549 32.22 -3.14 2.30
#